data_71fb547a5ee233a0369468e4c4843a53
#
_entry.id   71fb547a5ee233a0369468e4c4843a53
#
_cell.length_a   1.000
_cell.length_b   1.000
_cell.length_c   1.000
_cell.angle_alpha   90.00
_cell.angle_beta   90.00
_cell.angle_gamma   90.00
#
_symmetry.space_group_name_H-M   'P 1'
#
loop_
_entity.id
_entity.type
_entity.pdbx_description
1 polymer ?
#
loop_
_entity_poly.entity_id
_entity_poly.type
_entity_poly.pdbx_seq_one_letter_code
_entity_poly.pdbx_strand_id
1 'polypeptide(L)'
;LDSAAVLKDGKRIGTSVMARFDFKTTKGEQLLVSTAISGVSMEGAARNLAAEVPDDDFDKYLAAARKNWNRHLSRIEIECGNRDEKVKFYTALYHSMLAPTIYADVDGSYYGPDKQIHKADGWTNYSTFSLWDTYRASHPLYTYIEPARVNDMVKSFLAFYEQNGRLPVWNFYGSETDMMIGYHSVPVIVDACLKGIGDFDAKKALEACVATANMDDYRGIGLYKKHGYVPYNVTDSYNAENWSLSKTLEYAYDDYCIARLAEKLGERQV
;
A
#
# COMPACT_ATOMS: atom_id res chain seq x y z
N LEU A 1 24.66 17.73 7.71
CA LEU A 1 23.77 18.76 8.27
C LEU A 1 23.45 19.76 7.17
N ASP A 2 22.17 19.90 6.86
CA ASP A 2 21.71 20.90 5.90
C ASP A 2 21.96 22.31 6.48
N SER A 3 22.87 23.08 5.86
CA SER A 3 23.18 24.46 6.25
C SER A 3 22.00 25.42 6.06
N ALA A 4 20.96 25.00 5.31
CA ALA A 4 19.73 25.74 5.06
C ALA A 4 18.64 25.52 6.11
N ALA A 5 18.84 24.60 7.07
CA ALA A 5 17.84 24.33 8.09
C ALA A 5 17.68 25.49 9.05
N VAL A 6 16.46 26.04 9.13
CA VAL A 6 16.12 27.20 9.97
C VAL A 6 15.31 26.76 11.17
N LEU A 7 15.65 27.25 12.35
CA LEU A 7 14.82 27.12 13.55
C LEU A 7 13.78 28.22 13.56
N LYS A 8 12.50 27.88 13.45
CA LYS A 8 11.40 28.83 13.53
C LYS A 8 10.36 28.28 14.51
N ASP A 9 10.00 29.06 15.51
CA ASP A 9 9.00 28.73 16.55
C ASP A 9 9.24 27.34 17.20
N GLY A 10 10.52 27.01 17.49
CA GLY A 10 10.90 25.72 18.04
C GLY A 10 10.93 24.56 17.03
N LYS A 11 10.64 24.83 15.75
CA LYS A 11 10.62 23.86 14.66
C LYS A 11 11.85 24.02 13.79
N ARG A 12 12.47 22.90 13.39
CA ARG A 12 13.57 22.91 12.43
C ARG A 12 13.08 22.32 11.11
N ILE A 13 13.23 23.07 10.03
CA ILE A 13 12.77 22.70 8.70
C ILE A 13 14.00 22.60 7.78
N GLY A 14 14.11 21.51 7.05
CA GLY A 14 15.17 21.27 6.07
C GLY A 14 15.03 19.91 5.43
N THR A 15 15.78 19.66 4.36
CA THR A 15 15.79 18.39 3.63
C THR A 15 16.54 17.28 4.38
N SER A 16 17.44 17.67 5.30
CA SER A 16 18.18 16.73 6.16
C SER A 16 18.32 17.35 7.55
N VAL A 17 17.49 16.93 8.48
CA VAL A 17 17.44 17.46 9.84
C VAL A 17 17.85 16.38 10.83
N MET A 18 18.74 16.75 11.77
CA MET A 18 19.15 15.91 12.88
C MET A 18 18.84 16.63 14.20
N ALA A 19 18.27 15.90 15.15
CA ALA A 19 18.12 16.34 16.53
C ALA A 19 19.04 15.49 17.44
N ARG A 20 19.71 16.14 18.38
CA ARG A 20 20.49 15.50 19.43
C ARG A 20 19.98 15.98 20.78
N PHE A 21 19.72 15.06 21.68
CA PHE A 21 19.30 15.32 23.05
C PHE A 21 20.36 14.72 24.00
N ASP A 22 20.88 15.54 24.91
CA ASP A 22 21.86 15.12 25.91
C ASP A 22 21.17 15.08 27.28
N PHE A 23 21.21 13.93 27.93
CA PHE A 23 20.58 13.67 29.23
C PHE A 23 21.64 13.40 30.29
N LYS A 24 21.43 13.90 31.52
CA LYS A 24 22.17 13.47 32.68
C LYS A 24 21.37 12.42 33.41
N THR A 25 21.86 11.18 33.38
CA THR A 25 21.16 10.05 33.97
C THR A 25 22.00 9.43 35.12
N THR A 26 21.35 8.79 36.07
CA THR A 26 21.95 7.98 37.13
C THR A 26 21.85 6.51 36.80
N LYS A 27 22.66 5.67 37.49
CA LYS A 27 22.63 4.22 37.27
C LYS A 27 21.24 3.64 37.60
N GLY A 28 20.62 3.00 36.62
CA GLY A 28 19.29 2.37 36.75
C GLY A 28 18.12 3.29 36.45
N GLU A 29 18.35 4.57 36.15
CA GLU A 29 17.32 5.47 35.69
C GLU A 29 16.85 5.08 34.27
N GLN A 30 15.54 5.02 34.06
CA GLN A 30 14.93 4.72 32.79
C GLN A 30 14.65 6.01 32.03
N LEU A 31 15.06 6.04 30.76
CA LEU A 31 14.70 7.10 29.83
C LEU A 31 13.67 6.55 28.85
N LEU A 32 12.46 7.10 28.87
CA LEU A 32 11.42 6.78 27.92
C LEU A 32 11.41 7.82 26.81
N VAL A 33 11.34 7.34 25.56
CA VAL A 33 11.27 8.17 24.38
C VAL A 33 10.08 7.74 23.55
N SER A 34 9.17 8.68 23.29
CA SER A 34 8.01 8.47 22.40
C SER A 34 8.18 9.33 21.15
N THR A 35 7.95 8.71 19.98
CA THR A 35 8.06 9.40 18.69
C THR A 35 6.83 9.14 17.84
N ALA A 36 6.46 10.10 17.01
CA ALA A 36 5.41 9.94 16.02
C ALA A 36 5.80 10.58 14.70
N ILE A 37 5.18 10.10 13.64
CA ILE A 37 5.32 10.63 12.29
C ILE A 37 3.95 10.95 11.72
N SER A 38 3.93 11.82 10.71
CA SER A 38 2.77 12.10 9.88
C SER A 38 3.23 12.41 8.46
N GLY A 39 2.51 11.93 7.47
CA GLY A 39 2.71 12.33 6.08
C GLY A 39 2.12 13.71 5.77
N VAL A 40 1.36 14.30 6.71
CA VAL A 40 0.57 15.51 6.51
C VAL A 40 1.19 16.72 7.18
N SER A 41 1.41 16.66 8.50
CA SER A 41 1.94 17.82 9.25
C SER A 41 2.54 17.43 10.60
N MET A 42 3.28 18.35 11.21
CA MET A 42 3.79 18.20 12.59
C MET A 42 2.65 18.11 13.60
N GLU A 43 1.58 18.86 13.37
CA GLU A 43 0.37 18.84 14.20
C GLU A 43 -0.36 17.49 14.06
N GLY A 44 -0.34 16.86 12.86
CA GLY A 44 -0.77 15.49 12.62
C GLY A 44 0.04 14.49 13.45
N ALA A 45 1.36 14.57 13.40
CA ALA A 45 2.24 13.72 14.20
C ALA A 45 1.97 13.87 15.73
N ALA A 46 1.75 15.10 16.20
CA ALA A 46 1.40 15.34 17.60
C ALA A 46 0.05 14.72 18.00
N ARG A 47 -0.95 14.81 17.10
CA ARG A 47 -2.25 14.14 17.33
C ARG A 47 -2.12 12.61 17.33
N ASN A 48 -1.33 12.06 16.41
CA ASN A 48 -1.06 10.62 16.36
C ASN A 48 -0.42 10.16 17.68
N LEU A 49 0.61 10.88 18.15
CA LEU A 49 1.26 10.58 19.42
C LEU A 49 0.29 10.60 20.59
N ALA A 50 -0.52 11.66 20.70
CA ALA A 50 -1.46 11.82 21.81
C ALA A 50 -2.55 10.73 21.80
N ALA A 51 -2.97 10.27 20.61
CA ALA A 51 -4.00 9.25 20.48
C ALA A 51 -3.48 7.82 20.70
N GLU A 52 -2.25 7.53 20.21
CA GLU A 52 -1.71 6.18 20.21
C GLU A 52 -0.82 5.88 21.42
N VAL A 53 -0.19 6.92 21.99
CA VAL A 53 0.72 6.81 23.14
C VAL A 53 0.36 7.89 24.19
N PRO A 54 -0.84 7.81 24.81
CA PRO A 54 -1.31 8.83 25.75
C PRO A 54 -0.61 8.82 27.11
N ASP A 55 0.17 7.82 27.43
CA ASP A 55 0.91 7.65 28.69
C ASP A 55 2.28 7.00 28.49
N ASP A 56 3.09 6.91 29.54
CA ASP A 56 4.45 6.38 29.51
C ASP A 56 4.56 4.89 29.93
N ASP A 57 3.44 4.15 29.94
CA ASP A 57 3.43 2.73 30.34
C ASP A 57 3.85 1.82 29.18
N PHE A 58 5.16 1.57 29.07
CA PHE A 58 5.73 0.71 28.04
C PHE A 58 5.15 -0.72 28.04
N ASP A 59 4.92 -1.30 29.21
CA ASP A 59 4.42 -2.67 29.33
C ASP A 59 2.97 -2.79 28.82
N LYS A 60 2.17 -1.76 28.99
CA LYS A 60 0.83 -1.65 28.42
C LYS A 60 0.86 -1.71 26.89
N TYR A 61 1.78 -0.96 26.23
CA TYR A 61 1.92 -0.98 24.78
C TYR A 61 2.46 -2.32 24.28
N LEU A 62 3.41 -2.93 24.98
CA LEU A 62 3.91 -4.26 24.69
C LEU A 62 2.79 -5.31 24.73
N ALA A 63 1.96 -5.27 25.77
CA ALA A 63 0.82 -6.17 25.91
C ALA A 63 -0.21 -5.96 24.82
N ALA A 64 -0.53 -4.69 24.48
CA ALA A 64 -1.45 -4.34 23.40
C ALA A 64 -0.94 -4.80 22.04
N ALA A 65 0.33 -4.61 21.72
CA ALA A 65 0.95 -5.08 20.49
C ALA A 65 0.88 -6.61 20.37
N ARG A 66 1.23 -7.35 21.43
CA ARG A 66 1.11 -8.82 21.46
C ARG A 66 -0.31 -9.29 21.25
N LYS A 67 -1.29 -8.66 21.90
CA LYS A 67 -2.70 -8.99 21.75
C LYS A 67 -3.17 -8.73 20.31
N ASN A 68 -2.77 -7.61 19.72
CA ASN A 68 -3.13 -7.26 18.35
C ASN A 68 -2.55 -8.26 17.35
N TRP A 69 -1.25 -8.57 17.42
CA TRP A 69 -0.64 -9.55 16.55
C TRP A 69 -1.23 -10.94 16.72
N ASN A 70 -1.46 -11.40 17.94
CA ASN A 70 -2.12 -12.69 18.17
C ASN A 70 -3.51 -12.77 17.54
N ARG A 71 -4.29 -11.67 17.57
CA ARG A 71 -5.61 -11.63 16.93
C ARG A 71 -5.54 -11.85 15.42
N HIS A 72 -4.50 -11.30 14.76
CA HIS A 72 -4.32 -11.48 13.31
C HIS A 72 -3.72 -12.84 12.97
N LEU A 73 -2.71 -13.28 13.70
CA LEU A 73 -2.06 -14.55 13.46
C LEU A 73 -2.94 -15.76 13.76
N SER A 74 -3.87 -15.65 14.72
CA SER A 74 -4.83 -16.70 15.04
C SER A 74 -5.99 -16.85 14.04
N ARG A 75 -5.99 -16.06 12.93
CA ARG A 75 -6.91 -16.31 11.81
C ARG A 75 -6.66 -17.65 11.12
N ILE A 76 -5.45 -18.17 11.24
CA ILE A 76 -5.10 -19.51 10.80
C ILE A 76 -4.46 -20.24 11.98
N GLU A 77 -5.09 -21.31 12.41
CA GLU A 77 -4.53 -22.19 13.43
C GLU A 77 -4.05 -23.48 12.78
N ILE A 78 -2.80 -23.87 13.10
CA ILE A 78 -2.22 -25.10 12.59
C ILE A 78 -1.89 -26.06 13.72
N GLU A 79 -2.15 -27.34 13.50
CA GLU A 79 -1.64 -28.43 14.31
C GLU A 79 -0.39 -29.00 13.63
N CYS A 80 0.73 -29.01 14.35
CA CYS A 80 1.99 -29.50 13.85
C CYS A 80 2.79 -30.13 14.99
N GLY A 81 3.25 -31.36 14.83
CA GLY A 81 4.08 -32.07 15.80
C GLY A 81 5.51 -31.54 15.89
N ASN A 82 5.93 -30.74 14.92
CA ASN A 82 7.26 -30.12 14.88
C ASN A 82 7.17 -28.64 15.21
N ARG A 83 7.81 -28.24 16.32
CA ARG A 83 7.84 -26.84 16.77
C ARG A 83 8.47 -25.92 15.73
N ASP A 84 9.53 -26.32 15.04
CA ASP A 84 10.25 -25.47 14.09
C ASP A 84 9.39 -25.19 12.84
N GLU A 85 8.62 -26.14 12.37
CA GLU A 85 7.65 -25.94 11.28
C GLU A 85 6.55 -24.96 11.69
N LYS A 86 6.06 -25.06 12.93
CA LYS A 86 5.09 -24.11 13.48
C LYS A 86 5.66 -22.69 13.55
N VAL A 87 6.91 -22.55 13.98
CA VAL A 87 7.62 -21.24 14.01
C VAL A 87 7.77 -20.69 12.59
N LYS A 88 8.21 -21.48 11.62
CA LYS A 88 8.32 -21.06 10.21
C LYS A 88 6.99 -20.56 9.67
N PHE A 89 5.91 -21.30 9.91
CA PHE A 89 4.57 -20.94 9.43
C PHE A 89 4.13 -19.57 9.97
N TYR A 90 4.16 -19.38 11.29
CA TYR A 90 3.71 -18.11 11.89
C TYR A 90 4.66 -16.95 11.60
N THR A 91 5.96 -17.21 11.41
CA THR A 91 6.91 -16.20 10.96
C THR A 91 6.59 -15.75 9.53
N ALA A 92 6.30 -16.69 8.63
CA ALA A 92 5.90 -16.38 7.26
C ALA A 92 4.55 -15.61 7.21
N LEU A 93 3.57 -16.03 8.01
CA LEU A 93 2.29 -15.33 8.14
C LEU A 93 2.46 -13.91 8.70
N TYR A 94 3.32 -13.74 9.70
CA TYR A 94 3.68 -12.41 10.23
C TYR A 94 4.32 -11.54 9.15
N HIS A 95 5.31 -12.06 8.41
CA HIS A 95 5.97 -11.31 7.34
C HIS A 95 5.01 -10.91 6.23
N SER A 96 4.04 -11.75 5.89
CA SER A 96 3.03 -11.40 4.88
C SER A 96 2.16 -10.21 5.27
N MET A 97 2.08 -9.87 6.57
CA MET A 97 1.25 -8.78 7.11
C MET A 97 2.05 -7.49 7.41
N LEU A 98 3.36 -7.44 7.12
CA LEU A 98 4.16 -6.23 7.36
C LEU A 98 3.91 -5.12 6.35
N ALA A 99 3.52 -5.48 5.14
CA ALA A 99 3.07 -4.58 4.09
C ALA A 99 1.81 -5.20 3.42
N PRO A 100 0.89 -4.38 2.92
CA PRO A 100 0.87 -2.91 2.89
C PRO A 100 0.74 -2.29 4.29
N THR A 101 1.16 -1.01 4.41
CA THR A 101 1.12 -0.26 5.67
C THR A 101 -0.02 0.74 5.70
N ILE A 102 -0.58 0.99 6.87
CA ILE A 102 -1.51 2.11 7.06
C ILE A 102 -0.76 3.41 6.76
N TYR A 103 -1.33 4.23 5.89
CA TYR A 103 -0.78 5.53 5.52
C TYR A 103 -1.86 6.60 5.65
N ALA A 104 -2.21 6.89 6.87
CA ALA A 104 -3.10 7.96 7.28
C ALA A 104 -2.82 8.33 8.73
N ASP A 105 -3.04 9.59 9.09
CA ASP A 105 -3.08 10.05 10.46
C ASP A 105 -4.32 9.50 11.18
N VAL A 106 -4.36 9.59 12.50
CA VAL A 106 -5.49 9.08 13.32
C VAL A 106 -6.84 9.72 12.98
N ASP A 107 -6.84 10.89 12.35
CA ASP A 107 -8.03 11.57 11.86
C ASP A 107 -8.42 11.17 10.42
N GLY A 108 -7.69 10.23 9.81
CA GLY A 108 -7.88 9.77 8.45
C GLY A 108 -7.19 10.62 7.37
N SER A 109 -6.47 11.68 7.74
CA SER A 109 -5.77 12.55 6.78
C SER A 109 -4.53 11.87 6.21
N TYR A 110 -4.27 12.03 4.91
CA TYR A 110 -3.08 11.51 4.24
C TYR A 110 -2.64 12.43 3.08
N TYR A 111 -1.39 12.29 2.64
CA TYR A 111 -0.83 13.05 1.52
C TYR A 111 -0.91 12.21 0.25
N GLY A 112 -1.63 12.71 -0.76
CA GLY A 112 -1.88 12.00 -2.02
C GLY A 112 -0.78 12.16 -3.07
N PRO A 113 -0.82 11.36 -4.15
CA PRO A 113 0.14 11.46 -5.27
C PRO A 113 0.01 12.78 -6.05
N ASP A 114 -1.12 13.45 -5.99
CA ASP A 114 -1.37 14.79 -6.52
C ASP A 114 -0.75 15.93 -5.68
N LYS A 115 -0.03 15.57 -4.62
CA LYS A 115 0.60 16.50 -3.67
C LYS A 115 -0.42 17.32 -2.86
N GLN A 116 -1.62 16.81 -2.70
CA GLN A 116 -2.65 17.40 -1.85
C GLN A 116 -2.91 16.54 -0.61
N ILE A 117 -3.50 17.16 0.40
CA ILE A 117 -3.96 16.46 1.59
C ILE A 117 -5.39 15.98 1.36
N HIS A 118 -5.61 14.70 1.55
CA HIS A 118 -6.91 14.03 1.45
C HIS A 118 -7.32 13.46 2.79
N LYS A 119 -8.56 12.96 2.86
CA LYS A 119 -9.08 12.31 4.04
C LYS A 119 -9.82 11.02 3.67
N ALA A 120 -9.41 9.93 4.30
CA ALA A 120 -10.12 8.65 4.26
C ALA A 120 -11.21 8.68 5.34
N ASP A 121 -12.46 8.88 4.95
CA ASP A 121 -13.60 8.95 5.86
C ASP A 121 -14.35 7.61 5.90
N GLY A 122 -14.35 6.97 7.06
CA GLY A 122 -14.98 5.66 7.25
C GLY A 122 -14.21 4.47 6.66
N TRP A 123 -12.97 4.65 6.21
CA TRP A 123 -12.08 3.60 5.72
C TRP A 123 -10.61 3.94 6.03
N THR A 124 -9.71 2.96 5.89
CA THR A 124 -8.29 3.12 6.18
C THR A 124 -7.49 3.23 4.88
N ASN A 125 -6.72 4.31 4.69
CA ASN A 125 -5.82 4.41 3.56
C ASN A 125 -4.53 3.61 3.79
N TYR A 126 -4.15 2.84 2.78
CA TYR A 126 -2.94 2.01 2.76
C TYR A 126 -1.94 2.48 1.71
N SER A 127 -0.67 2.18 1.94
CA SER A 127 0.44 2.40 1.02
C SER A 127 1.42 1.23 1.08
N THR A 128 2.55 1.33 0.37
CA THR A 128 3.59 0.29 0.27
C THR A 128 3.07 -1.01 -0.36
N PHE A 129 2.39 -0.85 -1.49
CA PHE A 129 1.87 -1.98 -2.25
C PHE A 129 2.90 -2.47 -3.29
N SER A 130 3.51 -3.61 -3.04
CA SER A 130 4.38 -4.32 -3.98
C SER A 130 3.53 -5.27 -4.84
N LEU A 131 2.73 -4.71 -5.75
CA LEU A 131 1.62 -5.45 -6.36
C LEU A 131 2.07 -6.59 -7.28
N TRP A 132 3.19 -6.43 -8.00
CA TRP A 132 3.75 -7.50 -8.82
C TRP A 132 4.10 -8.76 -8.01
N ASP A 133 4.51 -8.59 -6.76
CA ASP A 133 4.80 -9.69 -5.84
C ASP A 133 3.53 -10.25 -5.21
N THR A 134 2.67 -9.36 -4.71
CA THR A 134 1.61 -9.71 -3.74
C THR A 134 0.30 -10.16 -4.39
N TYR A 135 0.03 -9.79 -5.65
CA TYR A 135 -1.18 -10.24 -6.34
C TYR A 135 -1.24 -11.77 -6.49
N ARG A 136 -0.07 -12.43 -6.52
CA ARG A 136 0.07 -13.87 -6.77
C ARG A 136 -0.48 -14.73 -5.63
N ALA A 137 -0.25 -14.31 -4.37
CA ALA A 137 -0.64 -15.10 -3.21
C ALA A 137 -1.10 -14.27 -2.00
N SER A 138 -0.40 -13.18 -1.64
CA SER A 138 -0.70 -12.42 -0.41
C SER A 138 -2.07 -11.77 -0.46
N HIS A 139 -2.41 -11.05 -1.52
CA HIS A 139 -3.75 -10.46 -1.66
C HIS A 139 -4.86 -11.53 -1.75
N PRO A 140 -4.73 -12.62 -2.52
CA PRO A 140 -5.66 -13.74 -2.46
C PRO A 140 -5.83 -14.32 -1.05
N LEU A 141 -4.75 -14.46 -0.27
CA LEU A 141 -4.83 -14.90 1.12
C LEU A 141 -5.63 -13.91 1.98
N TYR A 142 -5.39 -12.61 1.83
CA TYR A 142 -6.10 -11.59 2.62
C TYR A 142 -7.62 -11.62 2.39
N THR A 143 -8.08 -12.03 1.22
CA THR A 143 -9.53 -12.18 0.98
C THR A 143 -10.20 -13.19 1.91
N TYR A 144 -9.45 -14.15 2.45
CA TYR A 144 -9.93 -15.15 3.41
C TYR A 144 -9.73 -14.72 4.86
N ILE A 145 -8.56 -14.14 5.18
CA ILE A 145 -8.19 -13.88 6.58
C ILE A 145 -8.46 -12.44 7.04
N GLU A 146 -8.49 -11.47 6.11
CA GLU A 146 -8.68 -10.04 6.40
C GLU A 146 -9.61 -9.34 5.38
N PRO A 147 -10.81 -9.87 5.08
CA PRO A 147 -11.65 -9.35 4.00
C PRO A 147 -12.06 -7.89 4.18
N ALA A 148 -12.24 -7.42 5.43
CA ALA A 148 -12.52 -6.01 5.69
C ALA A 148 -11.37 -5.10 5.27
N ARG A 149 -10.11 -5.51 5.48
CA ARG A 149 -8.94 -4.74 5.04
C ARG A 149 -8.79 -4.74 3.53
N VAL A 150 -9.20 -5.81 2.85
CA VAL A 150 -9.19 -5.86 1.37
C VAL A 150 -10.08 -4.77 0.79
N ASN A 151 -11.25 -4.51 1.35
CA ASN A 151 -12.10 -3.37 0.94
C ASN A 151 -11.34 -2.04 1.03
N ASP A 152 -10.67 -1.79 2.14
CA ASP A 152 -9.92 -0.55 2.37
C ASP A 152 -8.70 -0.45 1.44
N MET A 153 -8.04 -1.56 1.13
CA MET A 153 -6.95 -1.60 0.16
C MET A 153 -7.46 -1.24 -1.24
N VAL A 154 -8.61 -1.77 -1.66
CA VAL A 154 -9.22 -1.41 -2.95
C VAL A 154 -9.65 0.06 -2.95
N LYS A 155 -10.26 0.56 -1.87
CA LYS A 155 -10.57 2.00 -1.73
C LYS A 155 -9.32 2.86 -1.85
N SER A 156 -8.18 2.42 -1.31
CA SER A 156 -6.89 3.10 -1.47
C SER A 156 -6.45 3.16 -2.94
N PHE A 157 -6.65 2.08 -3.71
CA PHE A 157 -6.35 2.07 -5.16
C PHE A 157 -7.26 3.02 -5.93
N LEU A 158 -8.54 3.06 -5.61
CA LEU A 158 -9.49 3.95 -6.28
C LEU A 158 -9.23 5.42 -5.96
N ALA A 159 -8.92 5.74 -4.70
CA ALA A 159 -8.50 7.08 -4.30
C ALA A 159 -7.20 7.49 -5.02
N PHE A 160 -6.24 6.57 -5.13
CA PHE A 160 -5.01 6.82 -5.88
C PHE A 160 -5.29 7.07 -7.38
N TYR A 161 -6.21 6.31 -7.98
CA TYR A 161 -6.66 6.54 -9.36
C TYR A 161 -7.25 7.94 -9.54
N GLU A 162 -8.13 8.36 -8.65
CA GLU A 162 -8.73 9.71 -8.71
C GLU A 162 -7.70 10.84 -8.64
N GLN A 163 -6.64 10.63 -7.86
CA GLN A 163 -5.59 11.63 -7.60
C GLN A 163 -4.47 11.59 -8.63
N ASN A 164 -4.25 10.47 -9.32
CA ASN A 164 -3.11 10.24 -10.21
C ASN A 164 -3.51 9.92 -11.66
N GLY A 165 -4.80 9.72 -11.93
CA GLY A 165 -5.32 9.36 -13.26
C GLY A 165 -5.12 7.90 -13.66
N ARG A 166 -4.48 7.06 -12.83
CA ARG A 166 -4.26 5.63 -13.03
C ARG A 166 -4.18 4.88 -11.72
N LEU A 167 -4.41 3.58 -11.77
CA LEU A 167 -4.22 2.70 -10.63
C LEU A 167 -2.73 2.59 -10.23
N PRO A 168 -2.42 2.32 -8.96
CA PRO A 168 -1.03 2.18 -8.52
C PRO A 168 -0.40 0.90 -9.08
N VAL A 169 0.91 0.98 -9.34
CA VAL A 169 1.79 -0.17 -9.65
C VAL A 169 2.62 -0.53 -8.42
N TRP A 170 3.28 0.45 -7.84
CA TRP A 170 4.04 0.32 -6.62
C TRP A 170 4.05 1.66 -5.87
N ASN A 171 2.94 1.99 -5.22
CA ASN A 171 2.85 3.25 -4.50
C ASN A 171 3.65 3.21 -3.19
N PHE A 172 4.27 4.34 -2.87
CA PHE A 172 5.12 4.51 -1.70
C PHE A 172 4.90 5.88 -1.08
N TYR A 173 4.22 5.92 0.06
CA TYR A 173 3.94 7.13 0.85
C TYR A 173 3.49 8.34 0.02
N GLY A 174 2.37 8.22 -0.67
CA GLY A 174 1.81 9.29 -1.50
C GLY A 174 2.60 9.57 -2.79
N SER A 175 3.33 8.60 -3.30
CA SER A 175 4.03 8.66 -4.59
C SER A 175 3.97 7.32 -5.30
N GLU A 176 4.01 7.36 -6.64
CA GLU A 176 4.19 6.16 -7.46
C GLU A 176 5.68 6.00 -7.76
N THR A 177 6.20 4.79 -7.61
CA THR A 177 7.59 4.49 -7.94
C THR A 177 7.75 3.81 -9.29
N ASP A 178 6.66 3.34 -9.89
CA ASP A 178 6.66 2.59 -11.15
C ASP A 178 7.60 1.36 -11.15
N MET A 179 7.89 0.86 -9.97
CA MET A 179 8.74 -0.30 -9.81
C MET A 179 8.01 -1.55 -10.29
N MET A 180 8.73 -2.43 -10.99
CA MET A 180 8.22 -3.66 -11.61
C MET A 180 7.25 -3.41 -12.76
N ILE A 181 6.69 -4.46 -13.31
CA ILE A 181 5.86 -4.48 -14.52
C ILE A 181 4.40 -4.76 -14.18
N GLY A 182 3.54 -4.67 -15.19
CA GLY A 182 2.10 -4.90 -15.04
C GLY A 182 1.36 -3.70 -14.41
N TYR A 183 0.04 -3.84 -14.32
CA TYR A 183 -0.85 -2.95 -13.55
C TYR A 183 -1.68 -3.79 -12.57
N HIS A 184 -0.96 -4.51 -11.70
CA HIS A 184 -1.49 -5.59 -10.88
C HIS A 184 -2.39 -5.16 -9.71
N SER A 185 -2.74 -3.88 -9.61
CA SER A 185 -3.94 -3.47 -8.85
C SER A 185 -5.19 -4.13 -9.42
N VAL A 186 -5.20 -4.35 -10.76
CA VAL A 186 -6.33 -4.95 -11.48
C VAL A 186 -6.68 -6.34 -10.95
N PRO A 187 -5.79 -7.35 -10.97
CA PRO A 187 -6.12 -8.67 -10.44
C PRO A 187 -6.52 -8.66 -8.96
N VAL A 188 -5.96 -7.75 -8.15
CA VAL A 188 -6.37 -7.61 -6.74
C VAL A 188 -7.81 -7.13 -6.61
N ILE A 189 -8.19 -6.08 -7.35
CA ILE A 189 -9.56 -5.56 -7.40
C ILE A 189 -10.52 -6.64 -7.88
N VAL A 190 -10.15 -7.30 -8.98
CA VAL A 190 -11.01 -8.30 -9.64
C VAL A 190 -11.21 -9.52 -8.75
N ASP A 191 -10.16 -10.04 -8.12
CA ASP A 191 -10.25 -11.16 -7.18
C ASP A 191 -11.18 -10.84 -6.01
N ALA A 192 -11.06 -9.65 -5.43
CA ALA A 192 -11.97 -9.17 -4.38
C ALA A 192 -13.43 -9.15 -4.86
N CYS A 193 -13.68 -8.53 -6.02
CA CYS A 193 -15.02 -8.46 -6.61
C CYS A 193 -15.61 -9.85 -6.88
N LEU A 194 -14.83 -10.75 -7.49
CA LEU A 194 -15.31 -12.09 -7.86
C LEU A 194 -15.63 -12.94 -6.62
N LYS A 195 -14.92 -12.72 -5.52
CA LYS A 195 -15.17 -13.38 -4.22
C LYS A 195 -16.29 -12.72 -3.41
N GLY A 196 -16.91 -11.66 -3.92
CA GLY A 196 -18.02 -10.99 -3.23
C GLY A 196 -17.57 -10.00 -2.14
N ILE A 197 -16.30 -9.64 -2.11
CA ILE A 197 -15.80 -8.54 -1.29
C ILE A 197 -16.06 -7.26 -2.10
N GLY A 198 -16.97 -6.42 -1.65
CA GLY A 198 -17.49 -5.35 -2.52
C GLY A 198 -18.07 -4.16 -1.76
N ASP A 199 -17.49 -3.75 -0.61
CA ASP A 199 -17.83 -2.50 0.04
C ASP A 199 -17.07 -1.32 -0.60
N PHE A 200 -17.05 -1.29 -1.94
CA PHE A 200 -16.52 -0.23 -2.79
C PHE A 200 -17.31 -0.18 -4.11
N ASP A 201 -17.19 0.91 -4.86
CA ASP A 201 -17.88 1.06 -6.15
C ASP A 201 -17.22 0.19 -7.23
N ALA A 202 -17.85 -0.95 -7.55
CA ALA A 202 -17.34 -1.89 -8.53
C ALA A 202 -17.38 -1.35 -9.98
N LYS A 203 -18.29 -0.43 -10.31
CA LYS A 203 -18.33 0.21 -11.65
C LYS A 203 -17.16 1.17 -11.79
N LYS A 204 -16.91 1.98 -10.78
CA LYS A 204 -15.73 2.85 -10.71
C LYS A 204 -14.44 2.04 -10.74
N ALA A 205 -14.41 0.89 -10.07
CA ALA A 205 -13.27 -0.02 -10.11
C ALA A 205 -13.01 -0.53 -11.53
N LEU A 206 -14.05 -0.92 -12.28
CA LEU A 206 -13.92 -1.29 -13.70
C LEU A 206 -13.44 -0.11 -14.55
N GLU A 207 -14.00 1.08 -14.36
CA GLU A 207 -13.56 2.30 -15.04
C GLU A 207 -12.06 2.56 -14.82
N ALA A 208 -11.59 2.50 -13.56
CA ALA A 208 -10.20 2.71 -13.21
C ALA A 208 -9.26 1.65 -13.83
N CYS A 209 -9.70 0.39 -13.87
CA CYS A 209 -8.96 -0.70 -14.52
C CYS A 209 -8.82 -0.43 -16.03
N VAL A 210 -9.93 -0.11 -16.70
CA VAL A 210 -9.96 0.16 -18.15
C VAL A 210 -9.15 1.40 -18.49
N ALA A 211 -9.28 2.48 -17.72
CA ALA A 211 -8.52 3.70 -17.92
C ALA A 211 -7.01 3.44 -17.83
N THR A 212 -6.58 2.66 -16.83
CA THR A 212 -5.18 2.29 -16.64
C THR A 212 -4.65 1.44 -17.81
N ALA A 213 -5.41 0.44 -18.27
CA ALA A 213 -5.05 -0.42 -19.40
C ALA A 213 -5.05 0.31 -20.78
N ASN A 214 -5.61 1.51 -20.84
CA ASN A 214 -5.69 2.31 -22.06
C ASN A 214 -4.73 3.51 -22.13
N MET A 215 -3.77 3.61 -21.23
CA MET A 215 -2.79 4.71 -21.24
C MET A 215 -1.69 4.48 -22.28
N ASP A 216 -1.91 4.93 -23.51
CA ASP A 216 -1.05 4.65 -24.66
C ASP A 216 0.40 5.10 -24.47
N ASP A 217 0.62 6.24 -23.81
CA ASP A 217 1.95 6.81 -23.58
C ASP A 217 2.65 6.26 -22.30
N TYR A 218 2.06 5.24 -21.68
CA TYR A 218 2.56 4.71 -20.42
C TYR A 218 3.12 3.30 -20.57
N ARG A 219 4.38 3.11 -20.24
CA ARG A 219 5.09 1.83 -20.07
C ARG A 219 4.91 0.82 -21.21
N GLY A 220 4.74 1.29 -22.43
CA GLY A 220 4.60 0.45 -23.62
C GLY A 220 3.20 -0.12 -23.84
N ILE A 221 2.18 0.34 -23.12
CA ILE A 221 0.78 -0.10 -23.30
C ILE A 221 0.29 0.20 -24.72
N GLY A 222 0.57 1.40 -25.26
CA GLY A 222 0.21 1.72 -26.63
C GLY A 222 0.85 0.81 -27.67
N LEU A 223 2.10 0.39 -27.46
CA LEU A 223 2.77 -0.59 -28.31
C LEU A 223 2.14 -1.97 -28.19
N TYR A 224 1.81 -2.39 -26.96
CA TYR A 224 1.10 -3.64 -26.70
C TYR A 224 -0.25 -3.68 -27.41
N LYS A 225 -1.05 -2.62 -27.31
CA LYS A 225 -2.36 -2.50 -28.01
C LYS A 225 -2.20 -2.54 -29.54
N LYS A 226 -1.16 -1.86 -30.07
CA LYS A 226 -0.93 -1.78 -31.52
C LYS A 226 -0.45 -3.10 -32.12
N HIS A 227 0.38 -3.85 -31.42
CA HIS A 227 1.07 -5.03 -31.95
C HIS A 227 0.56 -6.35 -31.38
N GLY A 228 -0.23 -6.34 -30.30
CA GLY A 228 -0.59 -7.52 -29.55
C GLY A 228 0.52 -8.02 -28.61
N TYR A 229 1.63 -7.30 -28.54
CA TYR A 229 2.77 -7.56 -27.66
C TYR A 229 3.58 -6.27 -27.49
N VAL A 230 4.43 -6.21 -26.47
CA VAL A 230 5.42 -5.13 -26.31
C VAL A 230 6.68 -5.48 -27.14
N PRO A 231 7.00 -4.74 -28.23
CA PRO A 231 8.19 -5.02 -29.04
C PRO A 231 9.48 -4.78 -28.29
N TYR A 232 10.51 -5.56 -28.62
CA TYR A 232 11.88 -5.33 -28.18
C TYR A 232 12.60 -4.37 -29.15
N ASN A 233 13.56 -3.59 -28.67
CA ASN A 233 14.33 -2.61 -29.45
C ASN A 233 13.50 -1.47 -30.07
N VAL A 234 12.46 -1.00 -29.41
CA VAL A 234 11.75 0.20 -29.79
C VAL A 234 12.24 1.37 -28.93
N THR A 235 12.75 2.41 -29.57
CA THR A 235 13.46 3.53 -28.91
C THR A 235 12.54 4.65 -28.44
N ASP A 236 11.26 4.49 -28.56
CA ASP A 236 10.33 5.62 -28.46
C ASP A 236 9.72 5.83 -27.09
N SER A 237 9.85 4.93 -26.17
CA SER A 237 9.13 5.12 -24.93
C SER A 237 9.88 4.72 -23.69
N TYR A 238 9.67 5.51 -22.69
CA TYR A 238 10.03 5.24 -21.32
C TYR A 238 9.63 3.80 -20.92
N ASN A 239 10.61 2.94 -20.75
CA ASN A 239 10.43 1.54 -20.38
C ASN A 239 9.79 0.59 -21.42
N ALA A 240 9.60 0.98 -22.69
CA ALA A 240 9.00 0.08 -23.68
C ALA A 240 9.86 -1.17 -23.93
N GLU A 241 11.12 -0.97 -24.22
CA GLU A 241 12.06 -2.04 -24.53
C GLU A 241 12.50 -2.89 -23.34
N ASN A 242 12.43 -2.32 -22.13
CA ASN A 242 12.79 -3.06 -20.94
C ASN A 242 11.67 -4.05 -20.57
N TRP A 243 12.06 -5.31 -20.33
CA TRP A 243 11.15 -6.38 -19.94
C TRP A 243 9.97 -6.64 -20.90
N SER A 244 10.20 -6.49 -22.21
CA SER A 244 9.14 -6.59 -23.23
C SER A 244 8.34 -7.89 -23.15
N LEU A 245 8.99 -9.04 -22.98
CA LEU A 245 8.32 -10.33 -22.83
C LEU A 245 7.46 -10.37 -21.56
N SER A 246 8.04 -9.99 -20.44
CA SER A 246 7.33 -10.00 -19.16
C SER A 246 6.15 -9.05 -19.17
N LYS A 247 6.32 -7.82 -19.71
CA LYS A 247 5.20 -6.87 -19.88
C LYS A 247 4.07 -7.45 -20.73
N THR A 248 4.41 -8.08 -21.84
CA THR A 248 3.42 -8.70 -22.73
C THR A 248 2.57 -9.74 -21.98
N LEU A 249 3.20 -10.60 -21.21
CA LEU A 249 2.50 -11.67 -20.47
C LEU A 249 1.68 -11.12 -19.29
N GLU A 250 2.22 -10.17 -18.55
CA GLU A 250 1.55 -9.59 -17.39
C GLU A 250 0.36 -8.71 -17.83
N TYR A 251 0.50 -7.91 -18.88
CA TYR A 251 -0.62 -7.12 -19.43
C TYR A 251 -1.76 -8.01 -19.95
N ALA A 252 -1.43 -9.12 -20.62
CA ALA A 252 -2.44 -10.07 -21.09
C ALA A 252 -3.23 -10.69 -19.92
N TYR A 253 -2.57 -10.94 -18.80
CA TYR A 253 -3.23 -11.44 -17.60
C TYR A 253 -4.09 -10.35 -16.93
N ASP A 254 -3.59 -9.13 -16.82
CA ASP A 254 -4.34 -8.01 -16.27
C ASP A 254 -5.60 -7.73 -17.11
N ASP A 255 -5.48 -7.73 -18.45
CA ASP A 255 -6.61 -7.56 -19.38
C ASP A 255 -7.63 -8.69 -19.26
N TYR A 256 -7.18 -9.94 -19.10
CA TYR A 256 -8.08 -11.05 -18.81
C TYR A 256 -8.88 -10.78 -17.52
N CYS A 257 -8.24 -10.27 -16.48
CA CYS A 257 -8.93 -9.91 -15.24
C CYS A 257 -9.98 -8.81 -15.47
N ILE A 258 -9.66 -7.78 -16.26
CA ILE A 258 -10.62 -6.73 -16.63
C ILE A 258 -11.85 -7.33 -17.33
N ALA A 259 -11.64 -8.21 -18.30
CA ALA A 259 -12.72 -8.88 -19.01
C ALA A 259 -13.62 -9.69 -18.05
N ARG A 260 -13.03 -10.39 -17.06
CA ARG A 260 -13.81 -11.13 -16.05
C ARG A 260 -14.65 -10.20 -15.15
N LEU A 261 -14.13 -9.04 -14.79
CA LEU A 261 -14.88 -8.05 -14.02
C LEU A 261 -16.02 -7.46 -14.84
N ALA A 262 -15.76 -7.09 -16.09
CA ALA A 262 -16.75 -6.57 -17.02
C ALA A 262 -17.90 -7.57 -17.24
N GLU A 263 -17.57 -8.84 -17.43
CA GLU A 263 -18.58 -9.93 -17.54
C GLU A 263 -19.44 -10.02 -16.28
N LYS A 264 -18.83 -9.98 -15.10
CA LYS A 264 -19.57 -10.04 -13.81
C LYS A 264 -20.53 -8.85 -13.66
N LEU A 265 -20.14 -7.67 -14.13
CA LEU A 265 -20.95 -6.45 -14.05
C LEU A 265 -21.94 -6.30 -15.19
N GLY A 266 -21.93 -7.19 -16.20
CA GLY A 266 -22.78 -7.14 -17.37
C GLY A 266 -22.36 -6.10 -18.41
N GLU A 267 -21.15 -5.57 -18.32
CA GLU A 267 -20.58 -4.57 -19.23
C GLU A 267 -19.89 -5.28 -20.41
N ARG A 268 -20.64 -5.48 -21.51
CA ARG A 268 -20.19 -6.31 -22.65
C ARG A 268 -19.37 -5.57 -23.71
N GLN A 269 -19.15 -4.27 -23.56
CA GLN A 269 -18.44 -3.43 -24.54
C GLN A 269 -17.05 -2.98 -24.06
N VAL A 270 -16.57 -3.57 -23.01
CA VAL A 270 -15.25 -3.30 -22.43
C VAL A 270 -14.22 -4.26 -23.01
#